data_8a607df629a464e85c9211e20b57feee
#
_entry.id   8a607df629a464e85c9211e20b57feee
#
_cell.length_a   1.000
_cell.length_b   1.000
_cell.length_c   1.000
_cell.angle_alpha   90.00
_cell.angle_beta   90.00
_cell.angle_gamma   90.00
#
_symmetry.space_group_name_H-M   'P 1'
#
loop_
_entity.id
_entity.type
_entity.pdbx_description
1 polymer ?
#
loop_
_entity_poly.entity_id
_entity_poly.type
_entity_poly.pdbx_seq_one_letter_code
_entity_poly.pdbx_strand_id
1 'polypeptide(L)'
;MRKLYHFPIDPASRQARIALAEKKLKVKLEQIDPWQTNNEFMSITPEGVPPTLVDLVPGGTITICGARAICEYVNEGSSRHPLLPEERSARAESRRIAAWFDIKFSQEVNAYILHEKIEKSFSNLGPTDTQTLRDGREHLDYHLSYLTWVLEQRDWLAGDTFSLADIAGVAHISCLDFLSEINWKNWSEVKRWYQTAKSRPSVQGLLTDRLPGFRAPRHYTDLDF
;
A
#
# COMPACT_ATOMS: atom_id res chain seq x y z
N MET A 1 2.32 -16.67 -17.27
CA MET A 1 3.28 -15.83 -16.47
C MET A 1 2.54 -14.59 -16.03
N ARG A 2 2.57 -14.26 -14.74
CA ARG A 2 1.89 -13.06 -14.19
C ARG A 2 2.69 -11.81 -14.47
N LYS A 3 2.00 -10.70 -14.79
CA LYS A 3 2.56 -9.35 -14.88
C LYS A 3 1.73 -8.39 -14.05
N LEU A 4 2.37 -7.60 -13.20
CA LEU A 4 1.72 -6.53 -12.44
C LEU A 4 2.23 -5.18 -12.95
N TYR A 5 1.32 -4.39 -13.47
CA TYR A 5 1.55 -2.97 -13.75
C TYR A 5 1.37 -2.20 -12.45
N HIS A 6 2.38 -1.42 -12.07
CA HIS A 6 2.42 -0.78 -10.75
C HIS A 6 3.20 0.54 -10.78
N PHE A 7 2.99 1.37 -9.75
CA PHE A 7 3.86 2.48 -9.43
C PHE A 7 4.52 2.26 -8.05
N PRO A 8 5.85 2.50 -7.87
CA PRO A 8 6.56 2.09 -6.65
C PRO A 8 6.06 2.73 -5.36
N ILE A 9 5.69 4.03 -5.41
CA ILE A 9 5.23 4.79 -4.24
C ILE A 9 3.72 5.09 -4.38
N ASP A 10 2.97 4.07 -4.72
CA ASP A 10 1.52 4.08 -4.75
C ASP A 10 0.97 3.03 -3.78
N PRO A 11 0.14 3.42 -2.79
CA PRO A 11 -0.40 2.48 -1.81
C PRO A 11 -1.18 1.32 -2.42
N ALA A 12 -1.96 1.56 -3.46
CA ALA A 12 -2.72 0.53 -4.15
C ALA A 12 -1.80 -0.52 -4.80
N SER A 13 -0.76 -0.06 -5.51
CA SER A 13 0.27 -0.93 -6.11
C SER A 13 1.03 -1.73 -5.05
N ARG A 14 1.36 -1.12 -3.91
CA ARG A 14 2.03 -1.79 -2.79
C ARG A 14 1.18 -2.88 -2.18
N GLN A 15 -0.12 -2.65 -1.98
CA GLN A 15 -1.04 -3.69 -1.52
C GLN A 15 -1.00 -4.93 -2.42
N ALA A 16 -1.13 -4.75 -3.73
CA ALA A 16 -1.08 -5.84 -4.70
C ALA A 16 0.25 -6.60 -4.64
N ARG A 17 1.38 -5.88 -4.53
CA ARG A 17 2.72 -6.47 -4.42
C ARG A 17 2.89 -7.28 -3.15
N ILE A 18 2.46 -6.77 -1.99
CA ILE A 18 2.52 -7.48 -0.71
C ILE A 18 1.65 -8.74 -0.78
N ALA A 19 0.42 -8.63 -1.25
CA ALA A 19 -0.50 -9.76 -1.34
C ALA A 19 0.05 -10.89 -2.24
N LEU A 20 0.58 -10.56 -3.40
CA LEU A 20 1.24 -11.52 -4.29
C LEU A 20 2.44 -12.19 -3.64
N ALA A 21 3.27 -11.42 -2.91
CA ALA A 21 4.45 -11.94 -2.23
C ALA A 21 4.09 -12.81 -1.01
N GLU A 22 3.07 -12.45 -0.21
CA GLU A 22 2.54 -13.31 0.88
C GLU A 22 2.07 -14.67 0.35
N LYS A 23 1.41 -14.67 -0.80
CA LYS A 23 0.98 -15.90 -1.49
C LYS A 23 2.12 -16.61 -2.23
N LYS A 24 3.35 -16.08 -2.17
CA LYS A 24 4.55 -16.60 -2.87
C LYS A 24 4.34 -16.76 -4.38
N LEU A 25 3.55 -15.88 -4.97
CA LEU A 25 3.26 -15.87 -6.39
C LEU A 25 4.32 -15.07 -7.13
N LYS A 26 5.02 -15.72 -8.07
CA LYS A 26 5.99 -15.03 -8.94
C LYS A 26 5.25 -14.11 -9.91
N VAL A 27 5.71 -12.87 -10.00
CA VAL A 27 5.14 -11.83 -10.86
C VAL A 27 6.27 -10.99 -11.49
N LYS A 28 6.12 -10.63 -12.78
CA LYS A 28 6.95 -9.62 -13.42
C LYS A 28 6.34 -8.25 -13.08
N LEU A 29 7.15 -7.35 -12.53
CA LEU A 29 6.74 -5.98 -12.28
C LEU A 29 6.99 -5.13 -13.54
N GLU A 30 6.00 -4.32 -13.90
CA GLU A 30 6.09 -3.34 -14.99
C GLU A 30 5.67 -1.97 -14.45
N GLN A 31 6.60 -1.03 -14.42
CA GLN A 31 6.30 0.30 -13.88
C GLN A 31 5.48 1.12 -14.86
N ILE A 32 4.40 1.73 -14.36
CA ILE A 32 3.55 2.67 -15.07
C ILE A 32 3.55 3.99 -14.30
N ASP A 33 3.72 5.08 -15.01
CA ASP A 33 3.50 6.42 -14.47
C ASP A 33 1.99 6.72 -14.53
N PRO A 34 1.29 6.86 -13.39
CA PRO A 34 -0.17 7.04 -13.37
C PRO A 34 -0.62 8.42 -13.87
N TRP A 35 0.31 9.37 -14.03
CA TRP A 35 0.01 10.74 -14.47
C TRP A 35 0.36 10.99 -15.94
N GLN A 36 0.91 9.98 -16.63
CA GLN A 36 1.19 10.06 -18.06
C GLN A 36 0.27 9.16 -18.85
N THR A 37 -0.32 9.69 -19.92
CA THR A 37 -1.15 8.89 -20.81
C THR A 37 -0.30 7.79 -21.45
N ASN A 38 -0.71 6.55 -21.29
CA ASN A 38 -0.10 5.38 -21.88
C ASN A 38 -1.14 4.56 -22.63
N ASN A 39 -1.22 4.75 -23.95
CA ASN A 39 -2.22 4.12 -24.80
C ASN A 39 -2.12 2.58 -24.81
N GLU A 40 -0.91 2.04 -24.70
CA GLU A 40 -0.71 0.58 -24.61
C GLU A 40 -1.30 0.05 -23.31
N PHE A 41 -1.03 0.70 -22.19
CA PHE A 41 -1.60 0.33 -20.90
C PHE A 41 -3.12 0.52 -20.85
N MET A 42 -3.65 1.60 -21.43
CA MET A 42 -5.09 1.82 -21.53
C MET A 42 -5.82 0.78 -22.39
N SER A 43 -5.13 0.15 -23.33
CA SER A 43 -5.68 -1.00 -24.08
C SER A 43 -5.83 -2.27 -23.25
N ILE A 44 -5.08 -2.39 -22.14
CA ILE A 44 -5.12 -3.52 -21.21
C ILE A 44 -6.17 -3.29 -20.12
N THR A 45 -6.32 -2.05 -19.67
CA THR A 45 -7.25 -1.66 -18.60
C THR A 45 -7.95 -0.35 -18.92
N PRO A 46 -9.30 -0.31 -18.89
CA PRO A 46 -10.03 0.94 -19.14
C PRO A 46 -9.84 1.98 -18.02
N GLU A 47 -9.40 1.57 -16.83
CA GLU A 47 -9.14 2.48 -15.71
C GLU A 47 -7.90 3.36 -15.96
N GLY A 48 -6.94 2.89 -16.76
CA GLY A 48 -5.73 3.65 -17.13
C GLY A 48 -4.77 3.94 -15.97
N VAL A 49 -5.02 3.36 -14.78
CA VAL A 49 -4.21 3.57 -13.57
C VAL A 49 -3.76 2.23 -12.96
N PRO A 50 -2.55 2.15 -12.38
CA PRO A 50 -2.10 0.97 -11.63
C PRO A 50 -2.84 0.87 -10.26
N PRO A 51 -2.85 -0.32 -9.62
CA PRO A 51 -2.30 -1.59 -10.10
C PRO A 51 -3.23 -2.35 -11.03
N THR A 52 -2.65 -3.02 -12.01
CA THR A 52 -3.37 -3.96 -12.88
C THR A 52 -2.57 -5.26 -12.98
N LEU A 53 -3.20 -6.37 -12.62
CA LEU A 53 -2.63 -7.72 -12.73
C LEU A 53 -3.13 -8.39 -14.01
N VAL A 54 -2.20 -8.83 -14.85
CA VAL A 54 -2.46 -9.72 -15.97
C VAL A 54 -1.97 -11.11 -15.60
N ASP A 55 -2.88 -12.08 -15.52
CA ASP A 55 -2.56 -13.46 -15.15
C ASP A 55 -2.94 -14.42 -16.27
N LEU A 56 -2.03 -15.34 -16.56
CA LEU A 56 -2.26 -16.43 -17.49
C LEU A 56 -2.83 -17.63 -16.74
N VAL A 57 -4.07 -17.96 -17.01
CA VAL A 57 -4.83 -19.06 -16.38
C VAL A 57 -5.21 -20.12 -17.42
N PRO A 58 -5.60 -21.34 -17.00
CA PRO A 58 -6.19 -22.28 -17.92
C PRO A 58 -7.41 -21.67 -18.63
N GLY A 59 -7.37 -21.61 -19.95
CA GLY A 59 -8.43 -21.00 -20.76
C GLY A 59 -8.12 -19.59 -21.29
N GLY A 60 -6.98 -18.99 -20.90
CA GLY A 60 -6.57 -17.71 -21.47
C GLY A 60 -5.91 -16.74 -20.50
N THR A 61 -5.99 -15.47 -20.83
CA THR A 61 -5.45 -14.38 -20.01
C THR A 61 -6.61 -13.63 -19.36
N ILE A 62 -6.48 -13.33 -18.08
CA ILE A 62 -7.39 -12.46 -17.35
C ILE A 62 -6.68 -11.18 -16.90
N THR A 63 -7.44 -10.09 -16.85
CA THR A 63 -6.97 -8.79 -16.36
C THR A 63 -7.80 -8.40 -15.14
N ILE A 64 -7.12 -8.01 -14.08
CA ILE A 64 -7.74 -7.63 -12.81
C ILE A 64 -7.20 -6.26 -12.42
N CYS A 65 -8.10 -5.28 -12.29
CA CYS A 65 -7.76 -3.90 -11.96
C CYS A 65 -8.06 -3.60 -10.49
N GLY A 66 -7.23 -2.75 -9.90
CA GLY A 66 -7.41 -2.26 -8.54
C GLY A 66 -6.91 -3.22 -7.44
N ALA A 67 -6.36 -2.63 -6.38
CA ALA A 67 -5.70 -3.37 -5.31
C ALA A 67 -6.62 -4.38 -4.62
N ARG A 68 -7.84 -3.97 -4.32
CA ARG A 68 -8.80 -4.83 -3.59
C ARG A 68 -9.15 -6.09 -4.39
N ALA A 69 -9.47 -5.92 -5.68
CA ALA A 69 -9.80 -7.06 -6.54
C ALA A 69 -8.60 -8.01 -6.68
N ILE A 70 -7.39 -7.47 -6.84
CA ILE A 70 -6.16 -8.26 -6.93
C ILE A 70 -5.92 -9.02 -5.62
N CYS A 71 -6.04 -8.36 -4.46
CA CYS A 71 -5.84 -9.00 -3.15
C CYS A 71 -6.83 -10.13 -2.89
N GLU A 72 -8.12 -9.93 -3.19
CA GLU A 72 -9.14 -10.99 -3.05
C GLU A 72 -8.88 -12.13 -4.04
N TYR A 73 -8.62 -11.82 -5.30
CA TYR A 73 -8.31 -12.84 -6.32
C TYR A 73 -7.13 -13.74 -5.91
N VAL A 74 -6.02 -13.15 -5.45
CA VAL A 74 -4.87 -13.97 -5.04
C VAL A 74 -5.10 -14.69 -3.72
N ASN A 75 -5.95 -14.17 -2.84
CA ASN A 75 -6.33 -14.84 -1.61
C ASN A 75 -7.19 -16.07 -1.89
N GLU A 76 -8.17 -15.98 -2.78
CA GLU A 76 -9.06 -17.09 -3.16
C GLU A 76 -8.35 -18.15 -3.99
N GLY A 77 -7.32 -17.79 -4.73
CA GLY A 77 -6.55 -18.69 -5.58
C GLY A 77 -5.79 -19.81 -4.85
N SER A 78 -5.63 -19.72 -3.52
CA SER A 78 -4.94 -20.73 -2.71
C SER A 78 -5.29 -20.60 -1.23
N SER A 79 -5.58 -21.73 -0.57
CA SER A 79 -5.76 -21.78 0.89
C SER A 79 -4.46 -21.61 1.69
N ARG A 80 -3.29 -21.71 1.02
CA ARG A 80 -2.00 -21.49 1.69
C ARG A 80 -1.79 -20.01 1.98
N HIS A 81 -1.29 -19.70 3.19
CA HIS A 81 -1.05 -18.34 3.65
C HIS A 81 -2.28 -17.44 3.46
N PRO A 82 -3.41 -17.73 4.18
CA PRO A 82 -4.62 -16.95 4.04
C PRO A 82 -4.38 -15.48 4.42
N LEU A 83 -4.92 -14.56 3.62
CA LEU A 83 -4.85 -13.11 3.86
C LEU A 83 -6.08 -12.60 4.62
N LEU A 84 -7.02 -13.48 4.92
CA LEU A 84 -8.21 -13.22 5.73
C LEU A 84 -8.34 -14.29 6.79
N PRO A 85 -8.75 -13.92 8.02
CA PRO A 85 -9.07 -14.86 9.09
C PRO A 85 -10.20 -15.83 8.68
N GLU A 86 -10.29 -16.98 9.37
CA GLU A 86 -11.36 -17.96 9.13
C GLU A 86 -12.71 -17.49 9.68
N GLU A 87 -12.69 -16.83 10.84
CA GLU A 87 -13.89 -16.38 11.52
C GLU A 87 -14.54 -15.22 10.73
N ARG A 88 -15.89 -15.26 10.64
CA ARG A 88 -16.66 -14.35 9.79
C ARG A 88 -16.56 -12.88 10.24
N SER A 89 -16.64 -12.62 11.55
CA SER A 89 -16.56 -11.25 12.08
C SER A 89 -15.16 -10.68 11.91
N ALA A 90 -14.12 -11.48 12.14
CA ALA A 90 -12.73 -11.08 11.91
C ALA A 90 -12.44 -10.79 10.42
N ARG A 91 -13.04 -11.54 9.50
CA ARG A 91 -13.00 -11.24 8.05
C ARG A 91 -13.64 -9.91 7.71
N ALA A 92 -14.80 -9.62 8.33
CA ALA A 92 -15.49 -8.35 8.12
C ALA A 92 -14.66 -7.18 8.67
N GLU A 93 -14.06 -7.32 9.85
CA GLU A 93 -13.18 -6.33 10.45
C GLU A 93 -11.92 -6.08 9.61
N SER A 94 -11.28 -7.14 9.10
CA SER A 94 -10.13 -7.03 8.20
C SER A 94 -10.46 -6.21 6.94
N ARG A 95 -11.63 -6.49 6.32
CA ARG A 95 -12.09 -5.74 5.16
C ARG A 95 -12.49 -4.30 5.49
N ARG A 96 -13.10 -4.08 6.66
CA ARG A 96 -13.47 -2.74 7.13
C ARG A 96 -12.24 -1.85 7.29
N ILE A 97 -11.20 -2.34 7.97
CA ILE A 97 -9.97 -1.57 8.19
C ILE A 97 -9.24 -1.33 6.86
N ALA A 98 -9.15 -2.34 6.00
CA ALA A 98 -8.55 -2.17 4.70
C ALA A 98 -9.32 -1.13 3.84
N ALA A 99 -10.66 -1.15 3.85
CA ALA A 99 -11.47 -0.14 3.17
C ALA A 99 -11.31 1.27 3.80
N TRP A 100 -11.09 1.35 5.11
CA TRP A 100 -10.81 2.62 5.77
C TRP A 100 -9.51 3.25 5.27
N PHE A 101 -8.46 2.46 5.06
CA PHE A 101 -7.22 2.93 4.45
C PHE A 101 -7.43 3.38 3.00
N ASP A 102 -8.12 2.56 2.19
CA ASP A 102 -8.32 2.84 0.78
C ASP A 102 -9.19 4.08 0.53
N ILE A 103 -10.10 4.38 1.44
CA ILE A 103 -11.07 5.47 1.28
C ILE A 103 -10.69 6.65 2.17
N LYS A 104 -10.94 6.54 3.48
CA LYS A 104 -10.83 7.68 4.40
C LYS A 104 -9.39 8.15 4.55
N PHE A 105 -8.47 7.25 4.87
CA PHE A 105 -7.06 7.59 5.00
C PHE A 105 -6.48 8.12 3.68
N SER A 106 -6.85 7.52 2.56
CA SER A 106 -6.40 7.97 1.24
C SER A 106 -6.89 9.39 0.93
N GLN A 107 -8.16 9.70 1.21
CA GLN A 107 -8.74 11.02 0.95
C GLN A 107 -8.20 12.11 1.90
N GLU A 108 -7.97 11.77 3.17
CA GLU A 108 -7.59 12.75 4.18
C GLU A 108 -6.06 12.90 4.34
N VAL A 109 -5.27 11.91 3.94
CA VAL A 109 -3.81 11.94 4.10
C VAL A 109 -3.08 11.89 2.75
N ASN A 110 -3.31 10.82 1.96
CA ASN A 110 -2.53 10.64 0.73
C ASN A 110 -2.87 11.67 -0.33
N ALA A 111 -4.14 12.06 -0.47
CA ALA A 111 -4.57 13.11 -1.40
C ALA A 111 -3.95 14.48 -1.08
N TYR A 112 -3.42 14.67 0.13
CA TYR A 112 -2.65 15.85 0.51
C TYR A 112 -1.16 15.60 0.30
N ILE A 113 -0.60 14.62 1.01
CA ILE A 113 0.86 14.43 1.11
C ILE A 113 1.45 13.84 -0.17
N LEU A 114 0.86 12.78 -0.73
CA LEU A 114 1.39 12.16 -1.95
C LEU A 114 1.14 13.03 -3.17
N HIS A 115 0.01 13.74 -3.22
CA HIS A 115 -0.26 14.72 -4.26
C HIS A 115 0.82 15.81 -4.27
N GLU A 116 1.05 16.47 -3.13
CA GLU A 116 1.99 17.57 -3.04
C GLU A 116 3.44 17.16 -3.30
N LYS A 117 3.86 15.99 -2.81
CA LYS A 117 5.25 15.57 -2.88
C LYS A 117 5.60 14.74 -4.11
N ILE A 118 4.68 13.90 -4.60
CA ILE A 118 4.95 12.98 -5.70
C ILE A 118 4.26 13.43 -6.98
N GLU A 119 2.94 13.50 -6.97
CA GLU A 119 2.18 13.81 -8.18
C GLU A 119 2.59 15.14 -8.79
N LYS A 120 2.65 16.21 -8.00
CA LYS A 120 3.10 17.51 -8.49
C LYS A 120 4.48 17.48 -9.13
N SER A 121 5.40 16.69 -8.56
CA SER A 121 6.77 16.53 -9.09
C SER A 121 6.78 15.81 -10.45
N PHE A 122 5.96 14.77 -10.61
CA PHE A 122 5.89 13.99 -11.85
C PHE A 122 5.07 14.69 -12.95
N SER A 123 4.04 15.42 -12.55
CA SER A 123 3.12 16.11 -13.46
C SER A 123 3.49 17.58 -13.73
N ASN A 124 4.59 18.08 -13.16
CA ASN A 124 5.01 19.48 -13.26
C ASN A 124 3.92 20.49 -12.88
N LEU A 125 3.15 20.21 -11.83
CA LEU A 125 2.04 21.04 -11.37
C LEU A 125 2.45 22.24 -10.48
N GLY A 126 3.72 22.61 -10.53
CA GLY A 126 4.26 23.74 -9.77
C GLY A 126 4.82 23.35 -8.40
N PRO A 127 5.15 24.34 -7.56
CA PRO A 127 5.76 24.10 -6.26
C PRO A 127 4.78 23.46 -5.28
N THR A 128 5.36 22.79 -4.28
CA THR A 128 4.62 22.22 -3.15
C THR A 128 3.88 23.31 -2.36
N ASP A 129 2.59 23.11 -2.09
CA ASP A 129 1.82 23.96 -1.20
C ASP A 129 2.05 23.56 0.26
N THR A 130 2.61 24.49 1.03
CA THR A 130 2.98 24.24 2.43
C THR A 130 1.78 24.15 3.36
N GLN A 131 0.66 24.82 3.02
CA GLN A 131 -0.56 24.74 3.82
C GLN A 131 -1.23 23.38 3.63
N THR A 132 -1.38 22.93 2.39
CA THR A 132 -1.90 21.59 2.05
C THR A 132 -1.08 20.49 2.74
N LEU A 133 0.26 20.60 2.76
CA LEU A 133 1.09 19.62 3.50
C LEU A 133 0.86 19.68 5.01
N ARG A 134 0.64 20.85 5.59
CA ARG A 134 0.36 20.99 7.02
C ARG A 134 -0.95 20.30 7.36
N ASP A 135 -2.00 20.57 6.59
CA ASP A 135 -3.32 19.98 6.79
C ASP A 135 -3.25 18.44 6.67
N GLY A 136 -2.53 17.93 5.66
CA GLY A 136 -2.30 16.50 5.50
C GLY A 136 -1.55 15.85 6.67
N ARG A 137 -0.61 16.55 7.30
CA ARG A 137 0.11 16.08 8.51
C ARG A 137 -0.80 16.08 9.75
N GLU A 138 -1.66 17.07 9.91
CA GLU A 138 -2.65 17.10 11.00
C GLU A 138 -3.62 15.92 10.87
N HIS A 139 -4.10 15.65 9.67
CA HIS A 139 -4.91 14.46 9.39
C HIS A 139 -4.15 13.17 9.67
N LEU A 140 -2.88 13.09 9.26
CA LEU A 140 -2.02 11.92 9.52
C LEU A 140 -1.90 11.66 11.03
N ASP A 141 -1.64 12.68 11.83
CA ASP A 141 -1.54 12.56 13.29
C ASP A 141 -2.85 12.07 13.92
N TYR A 142 -4.00 12.57 13.44
CA TYR A 142 -5.31 12.06 13.85
C TYR A 142 -5.47 10.56 13.54
N HIS A 143 -5.10 10.14 12.34
CA HIS A 143 -5.18 8.73 11.93
C HIS A 143 -4.19 7.82 12.67
N LEU A 144 -2.98 8.30 12.94
CA LEU A 144 -1.99 7.57 13.74
C LEU A 144 -2.44 7.40 15.19
N SER A 145 -3.16 8.38 15.76
CA SER A 145 -3.80 8.25 17.08
C SER A 145 -4.84 7.12 17.10
N TYR A 146 -5.68 7.02 16.06
CA TYR A 146 -6.63 5.91 15.93
C TYR A 146 -5.92 4.57 15.79
N LEU A 147 -4.88 4.47 14.98
CA LEU A 147 -4.09 3.25 14.84
C LEU A 147 -3.41 2.85 16.15
N THR A 148 -2.89 3.82 16.91
CA THR A 148 -2.32 3.59 18.24
C THR A 148 -3.35 2.93 19.15
N TRP A 149 -4.55 3.52 19.25
CA TRP A 149 -5.64 2.96 20.06
C TRP A 149 -6.02 1.52 19.64
N VAL A 150 -6.04 1.22 18.34
CA VAL A 150 -6.29 -0.14 17.84
C VAL A 150 -5.18 -1.10 18.27
N LEU A 151 -3.92 -0.69 18.14
CA LEU A 151 -2.73 -1.53 18.36
C LEU A 151 -2.35 -1.70 19.84
N GLU A 152 -2.91 -0.87 20.73
CA GLU A 152 -2.86 -1.12 22.18
C GLU A 152 -3.64 -2.37 22.61
N GLN A 153 -4.60 -2.81 21.79
CA GLN A 153 -5.50 -3.90 22.07
C GLN A 153 -5.26 -5.15 21.21
N ARG A 154 -4.42 -5.05 20.20
CA ARG A 154 -4.24 -6.08 19.17
C ARG A 154 -2.78 -6.12 18.69
N ASP A 155 -2.32 -7.28 18.28
CA ASP A 155 -1.00 -7.42 17.65
C ASP A 155 -0.99 -6.99 16.19
N TRP A 156 -2.13 -7.19 15.49
CA TRP A 156 -2.36 -6.78 14.11
C TRP A 156 -3.63 -5.94 14.00
N LEU A 157 -3.76 -5.17 12.92
CA LEU A 157 -4.85 -4.19 12.78
C LEU A 157 -6.26 -4.79 12.88
N ALA A 158 -6.45 -6.04 12.47
CA ALA A 158 -7.75 -6.71 12.52
C ALA A 158 -7.83 -7.86 13.55
N GLY A 159 -6.86 -8.01 14.44
CA GLY A 159 -6.84 -9.06 15.47
C GLY A 159 -5.46 -9.67 15.67
N ASP A 160 -5.38 -11.00 15.75
CA ASP A 160 -4.16 -11.72 16.17
C ASP A 160 -3.28 -12.17 15.00
N THR A 161 -3.74 -11.99 13.76
CA THR A 161 -3.03 -12.46 12.57
C THR A 161 -2.92 -11.38 11.51
N PHE A 162 -1.77 -11.39 10.81
CA PHE A 162 -1.54 -10.53 9.66
C PHE A 162 -2.59 -10.78 8.57
N SER A 163 -3.21 -9.73 8.06
CA SER A 163 -4.36 -9.83 7.17
C SER A 163 -4.37 -8.74 6.09
N LEU A 164 -5.43 -8.68 5.28
CA LEU A 164 -5.65 -7.59 4.31
C LEU A 164 -5.66 -6.20 4.96
N ALA A 165 -6.05 -6.10 6.25
CA ALA A 165 -5.99 -4.85 7.00
C ALA A 165 -4.55 -4.34 7.13
N ASP A 166 -3.63 -5.25 7.48
CA ASP A 166 -2.22 -4.93 7.65
C ASP A 166 -1.54 -4.67 6.31
N ILE A 167 -1.92 -5.42 5.27
CA ILE A 167 -1.44 -5.17 3.90
C ILE A 167 -1.79 -3.75 3.47
N ALA A 168 -3.04 -3.32 3.67
CA ALA A 168 -3.46 -1.97 3.35
C ALA A 168 -2.70 -0.94 4.21
N GLY A 169 -2.64 -1.15 5.54
CA GLY A 169 -1.93 -0.28 6.45
C GLY A 169 -0.46 -0.09 6.09
N VAL A 170 0.26 -1.20 5.90
CA VAL A 170 1.69 -1.16 5.51
C VAL A 170 1.88 -0.46 4.18
N ALA A 171 1.01 -0.70 3.20
CA ALA A 171 1.11 -0.08 1.89
C ALA A 171 1.01 1.45 1.97
N HIS A 172 0.06 1.98 2.75
CA HIS A 172 -0.11 3.41 2.94
C HIS A 172 1.00 4.03 3.81
N ILE A 173 1.26 3.45 4.97
CA ILE A 173 2.28 3.94 5.92
C ILE A 173 3.67 3.92 5.28
N SER A 174 4.02 2.90 4.52
CA SER A 174 5.34 2.81 3.89
C SER A 174 5.59 3.88 2.81
N CYS A 175 4.55 4.39 2.15
CA CYS A 175 4.69 5.53 1.24
C CYS A 175 5.03 6.81 2.01
N LEU A 176 4.40 7.04 3.15
CA LEU A 176 4.65 8.20 4.01
C LEU A 176 6.00 8.11 4.71
N ASP A 177 6.40 6.90 5.13
CA ASP A 177 7.72 6.62 5.71
C ASP A 177 8.84 6.87 4.70
N PHE A 178 8.65 6.46 3.44
CA PHE A 178 9.57 6.75 2.34
C PHE A 178 9.80 8.26 2.15
N LEU A 179 8.77 9.07 2.41
CA LEU A 179 8.81 10.53 2.29
C LEU A 179 9.24 11.25 3.58
N SER A 180 9.55 10.53 4.68
CA SER A 180 9.87 11.08 6.00
C SER A 180 8.73 11.91 6.62
N GLU A 181 7.48 11.53 6.37
CA GLU A 181 6.31 12.26 6.86
C GLU A 181 5.86 11.82 8.26
N ILE A 182 6.41 10.73 8.80
CA ILE A 182 6.03 10.19 10.11
C ILE A 182 7.12 10.46 11.13
N ASN A 183 6.78 11.19 12.19
CA ASN A 183 7.66 11.32 13.37
C ASN A 183 7.48 10.12 14.30
N TRP A 184 8.24 9.07 14.05
CA TRP A 184 8.14 7.80 14.76
C TRP A 184 8.33 7.87 16.28
N LYS A 185 8.90 8.95 16.81
CA LYS A 185 9.05 9.14 18.26
C LYS A 185 7.72 9.30 18.99
N ASN A 186 6.68 9.74 18.27
CA ASN A 186 5.37 10.01 18.85
C ASN A 186 4.43 8.80 18.80
N TRP A 187 4.77 7.73 18.08
CA TRP A 187 3.85 6.67 17.68
C TRP A 187 4.42 5.28 17.98
N SER A 188 4.73 4.97 19.25
CA SER A 188 5.40 3.73 19.67
C SER A 188 4.69 2.45 19.22
N GLU A 189 3.36 2.38 19.38
CA GLU A 189 2.57 1.19 19.02
C GLU A 189 2.51 0.99 17.50
N VAL A 190 2.26 2.06 16.75
CA VAL A 190 2.28 2.01 15.28
C VAL A 190 3.67 1.66 14.77
N LYS A 191 4.71 2.19 15.40
CA LYS A 191 6.10 1.87 15.06
C LYS A 191 6.40 0.38 15.28
N ARG A 192 6.03 -0.18 16.46
CA ARG A 192 6.22 -1.60 16.78
C ARG A 192 5.53 -2.51 15.75
N TRP A 193 4.26 -2.23 15.46
CA TRP A 193 3.51 -2.94 14.43
C TRP A 193 4.19 -2.85 13.05
N TYR A 194 4.58 -1.64 12.66
CA TYR A 194 5.19 -1.41 11.35
C TYR A 194 6.57 -2.08 11.22
N GLN A 195 7.41 -2.07 12.27
CA GLN A 195 8.68 -2.82 12.31
C GLN A 195 8.44 -4.31 12.14
N THR A 196 7.46 -4.88 12.86
CA THR A 196 7.07 -6.28 12.73
C THR A 196 6.63 -6.60 11.30
N ALA A 197 5.82 -5.74 10.69
CA ALA A 197 5.39 -5.90 9.32
C ALA A 197 6.54 -5.74 8.31
N LYS A 198 7.44 -4.76 8.47
CA LYS A 198 8.63 -4.56 7.64
C LYS A 198 9.55 -5.79 7.62
N SER A 199 9.61 -6.53 8.71
CA SER A 199 10.44 -7.74 8.82
C SER A 199 9.91 -8.92 7.99
N ARG A 200 8.67 -8.84 7.47
CA ARG A 200 8.12 -9.89 6.62
C ARG A 200 8.79 -9.88 5.24
N PRO A 201 9.17 -11.04 4.69
CA PRO A 201 9.79 -11.12 3.36
C PRO A 201 8.96 -10.48 2.24
N SER A 202 7.62 -10.48 2.38
CA SER A 202 6.68 -9.88 1.45
C SER A 202 6.75 -8.35 1.40
N VAL A 203 7.14 -7.72 2.50
CA VAL A 203 7.24 -6.27 2.64
C VAL A 203 8.65 -5.78 2.30
N GLN A 204 9.68 -6.57 2.58
CA GLN A 204 11.08 -6.19 2.33
C GLN A 204 11.35 -5.81 0.87
N GLY A 205 10.61 -6.40 -0.09
CA GLY A 205 10.69 -6.01 -1.49
C GLY A 205 10.35 -4.55 -1.78
N LEU A 206 9.54 -3.91 -0.93
CA LEU A 206 9.19 -2.49 -1.05
C LEU A 206 10.34 -1.57 -0.63
N LEU A 207 11.19 -2.03 0.31
CA LEU A 207 12.27 -1.22 0.87
C LEU A 207 13.40 -0.96 -0.14
N THR A 208 13.43 -1.72 -1.23
CA THR A 208 14.38 -1.55 -2.33
C THR A 208 13.90 -0.62 -3.43
N ASP A 209 12.65 -0.15 -3.34
CA ASP A 209 12.09 0.76 -4.34
C ASP A 209 12.92 2.03 -4.51
N ARG A 210 13.03 2.49 -5.75
CA ARG A 210 13.67 3.74 -6.11
C ARG A 210 12.68 4.60 -6.88
N LEU A 211 12.71 5.88 -6.61
CA LEU A 211 11.90 6.86 -7.32
C LEU A 211 12.83 7.99 -7.81
N PRO A 212 12.88 8.28 -9.12
CA PRO A 212 13.70 9.38 -9.65
C PRO A 212 13.41 10.69 -8.92
N GLY A 213 14.46 11.41 -8.52
CA GLY A 213 14.33 12.67 -7.77
C GLY A 213 14.10 12.53 -6.27
N PHE A 214 13.89 11.32 -5.75
CA PHE A 214 13.63 11.07 -4.33
C PHE A 214 14.68 10.15 -3.72
N ARG A 215 14.99 10.42 -2.45
CA ARG A 215 15.88 9.59 -1.66
C ARG A 215 15.15 9.13 -0.41
N ALA A 216 15.00 7.83 -0.24
CA ALA A 216 14.48 7.25 0.99
C ALA A 216 15.35 7.64 2.20
N PRO A 217 14.75 7.95 3.35
CA PRO A 217 15.50 8.22 4.59
C PRO A 217 16.20 6.92 5.07
N ARG A 218 17.24 7.08 5.90
CA ARG A 218 18.01 5.91 6.39
C ARG A 218 17.15 4.90 7.14
N HIS A 219 16.23 5.39 7.99
CA HIS A 219 15.34 4.52 8.77
C HIS A 219 14.35 3.73 7.92
N TYR A 220 14.10 4.15 6.67
CA TYR A 220 13.16 3.44 5.79
C TYR A 220 13.61 2.01 5.48
N THR A 221 14.90 1.78 5.32
CA THR A 221 15.47 0.45 5.05
C THR A 221 15.91 -0.28 6.30
N ASP A 222 15.94 0.40 7.46
CA ASP A 222 16.27 -0.18 8.75
C ASP A 222 15.03 -0.87 9.33
N LEU A 223 15.15 -2.13 9.72
CA LEU A 223 14.05 -2.90 10.30
C LEU A 223 13.82 -2.55 11.78
N ASP A 224 14.86 -2.05 12.46
CA ASP A 224 14.89 -1.78 13.90
C ASP A 224 14.99 -0.27 14.21
N PHE A 225 14.64 0.61 13.27
CA PHE A 225 14.78 2.07 13.33
C PHE A 225 14.13 2.73 14.55
#